data_05f2ef5a5439db15bdbbd706af7445f9
#
_entry.id   05f2ef5a5439db15bdbbd706af7445f9
#
_cell.length_a   1.000
_cell.length_b   1.000
_cell.length_c   1.000
_cell.angle_alpha   90.00
_cell.angle_beta   90.00
_cell.angle_gamma   90.00
#
_symmetry.space_group_name_H-M   'P 1'
#
loop_
_entity.id
_entity.type
_entity.pdbx_description
1 polymer ?
#
loop_
_entity_poly.entity_id
_entity_poly.type
_entity_poly.pdbx_seq_one_letter_code
_entity_poly.pdbx_strand_id
1 'polypeptide(L)'
;MRIDTRHHVVDADKSHGSIGIGAMIVFIALILVAAVASTIVISSVENLHQSAENTVDDVRKELSQKMEVESLILSQPQCSAQLWQHSAFTGWSVRFSLGNYDNEAFIAAGATDNDASSIKVPEGCRIIMFGGENFDGWEAHLDAGDHQLSAIEAAGGANDEVSSIKIRGFEVLGIMQPSPGSTDILVEDVSWSLACNNGTKVDFDSETIVESGSRLLEGTNTMGDDADFVNGEVLSSGQYIQVPMIWMNCVPELGERLELFIHVATGDSTLVLINVHHLDRGMDFLFNP
;
A
#
# COMPACT_ATOMS: atom_id res chain seq x y z
N MET A 1 -77.26 -89.74 -30.50
CA MET A 1 -76.42 -89.32 -29.38
C MET A 1 -75.40 -88.36 -29.97
N ARG A 2 -75.63 -87.03 -29.76
CA ARG A 2 -74.77 -85.98 -30.39
C ARG A 2 -74.01 -85.37 -29.22
N ILE A 3 -72.70 -85.48 -29.32
CA ILE A 3 -71.76 -84.86 -28.35
C ILE A 3 -71.31 -83.48 -28.97
N ASP A 4 -71.71 -82.43 -28.28
CA ASP A 4 -71.40 -81.06 -28.64
C ASP A 4 -70.06 -80.64 -27.95
N THR A 5 -69.05 -80.54 -28.67
CA THR A 5 -67.74 -80.12 -28.15
C THR A 5 -67.53 -78.59 -28.39
N ARG A 6 -67.83 -77.79 -27.40
CA ARG A 6 -67.56 -76.38 -27.42
C ARG A 6 -66.02 -76.17 -27.13
N HIS A 7 -65.35 -75.69 -28.11
CA HIS A 7 -63.99 -75.16 -27.95
C HIS A 7 -64.06 -73.82 -27.19
N HIS A 8 -63.53 -73.80 -25.99
CA HIS A 8 -63.18 -72.55 -25.32
C HIS A 8 -61.85 -72.05 -25.98
N VAL A 9 -61.96 -71.02 -26.75
CA VAL A 9 -60.79 -70.24 -27.17
C VAL A 9 -60.48 -69.31 -26.02
N VAL A 10 -59.38 -69.58 -25.33
CA VAL A 10 -58.84 -68.76 -24.22
C VAL A 10 -58.20 -67.55 -24.88
N ASP A 11 -58.77 -66.42 -24.59
CA ASP A 11 -58.27 -65.05 -25.02
C ASP A 11 -57.03 -64.71 -24.26
N ALA A 12 -55.89 -65.33 -24.61
CA ALA A 12 -54.59 -65.17 -23.93
C ALA A 12 -53.69 -64.05 -24.55
N ASP A 13 -54.15 -63.35 -25.62
CA ASP A 13 -53.24 -62.53 -26.42
C ASP A 13 -53.32 -61.01 -26.14
N LYS A 14 -54.23 -60.57 -25.23
CA LYS A 14 -54.34 -59.12 -24.89
C LYS A 14 -53.49 -58.66 -23.72
N SER A 15 -53.03 -59.56 -22.87
CA SER A 15 -52.26 -59.19 -21.65
C SER A 15 -50.76 -58.97 -21.91
N HIS A 16 -50.18 -59.63 -22.88
CA HIS A 16 -48.76 -59.51 -23.19
C HIS A 16 -48.38 -58.22 -23.90
N GLY A 17 -49.27 -57.62 -24.73
CA GLY A 17 -49.06 -56.36 -25.41
C GLY A 17 -49.06 -55.15 -24.43
N SER A 18 -49.93 -55.21 -23.43
CA SER A 18 -50.03 -54.13 -22.43
C SER A 18 -48.82 -54.08 -21.48
N ILE A 19 -48.24 -55.21 -21.11
CA ILE A 19 -47.03 -55.32 -20.29
C ILE A 19 -45.79 -54.81 -21.07
N GLY A 20 -45.68 -55.08 -22.37
CA GLY A 20 -44.59 -54.62 -23.20
C GLY A 20 -44.56 -53.10 -23.39
N ILE A 21 -45.75 -52.49 -23.59
CA ILE A 21 -45.90 -51.02 -23.73
C ILE A 21 -45.53 -50.33 -22.41
N GLY A 22 -45.98 -50.83 -21.26
CA GLY A 22 -45.64 -50.32 -19.92
C GLY A 22 -44.17 -50.35 -19.65
N ALA A 23 -43.50 -51.47 -19.95
CA ALA A 23 -42.03 -51.59 -19.79
C ALA A 23 -41.28 -50.61 -20.70
N MET A 24 -41.71 -50.37 -21.92
CA MET A 24 -41.12 -49.44 -22.87
C MET A 24 -41.24 -47.99 -22.41
N ILE A 25 -42.38 -47.61 -21.83
CA ILE A 25 -42.58 -46.27 -21.26
C ILE A 25 -41.66 -46.02 -20.07
N VAL A 26 -41.52 -46.98 -19.15
CA VAL A 26 -40.62 -46.88 -18.01
C VAL A 26 -39.16 -46.80 -18.48
N PHE A 27 -38.78 -47.58 -19.48
CA PHE A 27 -37.43 -47.54 -20.01
C PHE A 27 -37.08 -46.18 -20.64
N ILE A 28 -38.01 -45.62 -21.45
CA ILE A 28 -37.84 -44.26 -22.00
C ILE A 28 -37.77 -43.21 -20.91
N ALA A 29 -38.63 -43.30 -19.90
CA ALA A 29 -38.58 -42.39 -18.76
C ALA A 29 -37.26 -42.44 -18.00
N LEU A 30 -36.68 -43.63 -17.78
CA LEU A 30 -35.37 -43.79 -17.16
C LEU A 30 -34.23 -43.20 -17.99
N ILE A 31 -34.29 -43.40 -19.32
CA ILE A 31 -33.28 -42.79 -20.22
C ILE A 31 -33.36 -41.26 -20.17
N LEU A 32 -34.58 -40.69 -20.17
CA LEU A 32 -34.76 -39.24 -20.09
C LEU A 32 -34.25 -38.66 -18.78
N VAL A 33 -34.58 -39.33 -17.66
CA VAL A 33 -34.09 -38.93 -16.32
C VAL A 33 -32.56 -39.03 -16.27
N ALA A 34 -31.99 -40.11 -16.78
CA ALA A 34 -30.54 -40.29 -16.82
C ALA A 34 -29.85 -39.24 -17.69
N ALA A 35 -30.44 -38.88 -18.85
CA ALA A 35 -29.91 -37.85 -19.71
C ALA A 35 -29.91 -36.46 -19.03
N VAL A 36 -31.02 -36.09 -18.38
CA VAL A 36 -31.10 -34.82 -17.62
C VAL A 36 -30.17 -34.82 -16.44
N ALA A 37 -30.09 -35.90 -15.67
CA ALA A 37 -29.15 -35.98 -14.56
C ALA A 37 -27.69 -35.86 -15.03
N SER A 38 -27.36 -36.50 -16.15
CA SER A 38 -26.01 -36.40 -16.74
C SER A 38 -25.63 -34.98 -17.16
N THR A 39 -26.57 -34.23 -17.79
CA THR A 39 -26.31 -32.85 -18.18
C THR A 39 -26.11 -31.93 -16.97
N ILE A 40 -26.88 -32.10 -15.91
CA ILE A 40 -26.71 -31.33 -14.66
C ILE A 40 -25.37 -31.63 -14.01
N VAL A 41 -24.93 -32.90 -13.96
CA VAL A 41 -23.65 -33.29 -13.38
C VAL A 41 -22.50 -32.70 -14.21
N ILE A 42 -22.56 -32.81 -15.54
CA ILE A 42 -21.52 -32.23 -16.42
C ILE A 42 -21.43 -30.73 -16.24
N SER A 43 -22.57 -30.01 -16.28
CA SER A 43 -22.57 -28.56 -16.05
C SER A 43 -22.04 -28.15 -14.69
N SER A 44 -22.34 -28.93 -13.64
CA SER A 44 -21.81 -28.67 -12.30
C SER A 44 -20.29 -28.91 -12.23
N VAL A 45 -19.79 -29.94 -12.89
CA VAL A 45 -18.34 -30.23 -12.96
C VAL A 45 -17.61 -29.15 -13.76
N GLU A 46 -18.17 -28.69 -14.89
CA GLU A 46 -17.58 -27.59 -15.67
C GLU A 46 -17.51 -26.30 -14.86
N ASN A 47 -18.58 -25.93 -14.14
CA ASN A 47 -18.58 -24.75 -13.27
C ASN A 47 -17.55 -24.87 -12.13
N LEU A 48 -17.43 -26.04 -11.50
CA LEU A 48 -16.42 -26.28 -10.46
C LEU A 48 -15.00 -26.23 -11.02
N HIS A 49 -14.78 -26.77 -12.20
CA HIS A 49 -13.47 -26.73 -12.86
C HIS A 49 -13.06 -25.31 -13.19
N GLN A 50 -13.96 -24.51 -13.77
CA GLN A 50 -13.71 -23.11 -14.10
C GLN A 50 -13.48 -22.26 -12.83
N SER A 51 -14.24 -22.53 -11.75
CA SER A 51 -14.00 -21.88 -10.47
C SER A 51 -12.65 -22.26 -9.86
N ALA A 52 -12.24 -23.51 -9.97
CA ALA A 52 -10.95 -23.98 -9.49
C ALA A 52 -9.79 -23.38 -10.29
N GLU A 53 -9.90 -23.31 -11.64
CA GLU A 53 -8.89 -22.67 -12.48
C GLU A 53 -8.74 -21.20 -12.13
N ASN A 54 -9.83 -20.44 -12.02
CA ASN A 54 -9.78 -19.04 -11.61
C ASN A 54 -9.12 -18.86 -10.25
N THR A 55 -9.45 -19.71 -9.27
CA THR A 55 -8.83 -19.65 -7.94
C THR A 55 -7.34 -19.96 -7.99
N VAL A 56 -6.91 -20.92 -8.80
CA VAL A 56 -5.48 -21.25 -8.96
C VAL A 56 -4.72 -20.12 -9.64
N ASP A 57 -5.31 -19.49 -10.66
CA ASP A 57 -4.69 -18.35 -11.34
C ASP A 57 -4.60 -17.13 -10.42
N ASP A 58 -5.64 -16.84 -9.62
CA ASP A 58 -5.63 -15.76 -8.64
C ASP A 58 -4.56 -16.01 -7.55
N VAL A 59 -4.51 -17.20 -6.97
CA VAL A 59 -3.50 -17.58 -5.96
C VAL A 59 -2.08 -17.53 -6.56
N ARG A 60 -1.90 -17.99 -7.81
CA ARG A 60 -0.60 -17.92 -8.50
C ARG A 60 -0.18 -16.46 -8.72
N LYS A 61 -1.12 -15.59 -9.11
CA LYS A 61 -0.89 -14.17 -9.29
C LYS A 61 -0.52 -13.52 -7.95
N GLU A 62 -1.28 -13.79 -6.91
CA GLU A 62 -1.03 -13.29 -5.55
C GLU A 62 0.35 -13.72 -5.02
N LEU A 63 0.75 -14.98 -5.21
CA LEU A 63 2.06 -15.49 -4.79
C LEU A 63 3.24 -15.01 -5.67
N SER A 64 2.96 -14.58 -6.90
CA SER A 64 4.00 -14.18 -7.86
C SER A 64 4.26 -12.68 -7.90
N GLN A 65 3.34 -11.84 -7.39
CA GLN A 65 3.50 -10.39 -7.37
C GLN A 65 4.13 -9.96 -6.05
N LYS A 66 5.41 -9.66 -6.09
CA LYS A 66 6.18 -9.23 -4.93
C LYS A 66 7.25 -8.23 -5.36
N MET A 67 7.52 -7.25 -4.53
CA MET A 67 8.62 -6.31 -4.70
C MET A 67 9.81 -6.72 -3.83
N GLU A 68 11.01 -6.54 -4.33
CA GLU A 68 12.27 -6.66 -3.58
C GLU A 68 12.90 -5.29 -3.40
N VAL A 69 13.41 -5.03 -2.21
CA VAL A 69 14.15 -3.79 -1.88
C VAL A 69 15.64 -4.11 -1.96
N GLU A 70 16.30 -3.48 -2.92
CA GLU A 70 17.73 -3.68 -3.16
C GLU A 70 18.60 -2.74 -2.32
N SER A 71 18.11 -1.51 -2.08
CA SER A 71 18.88 -0.49 -1.39
C SER A 71 17.95 0.55 -0.78
N LEU A 72 18.34 1.11 0.37
CA LEU A 72 17.65 2.20 1.07
C LEU A 72 18.68 3.29 1.39
N ILE A 73 18.79 4.28 0.53
CA ILE A 73 19.82 5.30 0.59
C ILE A 73 19.27 6.57 1.24
N LEU A 74 19.93 7.05 2.28
CA LEU A 74 19.63 8.36 2.85
C LEU A 74 19.96 9.49 1.87
N SER A 75 18.93 10.12 1.33
CA SER A 75 19.04 11.13 0.27
C SER A 75 19.22 12.54 0.85
N GLN A 76 18.35 12.93 1.76
CA GLN A 76 18.39 14.24 2.41
C GLN A 76 18.30 14.11 3.94
N PRO A 77 19.41 14.27 4.68
CA PRO A 77 19.34 14.38 6.13
C PRO A 77 18.94 15.79 6.60
N GLN A 78 18.70 16.75 5.72
CA GLN A 78 18.58 18.17 6.08
C GLN A 78 17.21 18.76 5.75
N CYS A 79 16.24 18.49 6.57
CA CYS A 79 15.11 19.39 6.72
C CYS A 79 15.53 20.67 7.42
N SER A 80 15.23 21.83 6.85
CA SER A 80 15.44 23.11 7.52
C SER A 80 14.29 24.05 7.25
N ALA A 81 13.45 24.30 8.25
CA ALA A 81 12.40 25.30 8.18
C ALA A 81 12.92 26.67 8.56
N GLN A 82 12.36 27.72 7.98
CA GLN A 82 12.71 29.10 8.32
C GLN A 82 11.50 29.81 8.93
N LEU A 83 11.69 30.32 10.13
CA LEU A 83 10.68 31.03 10.92
C LEU A 83 10.89 32.53 10.85
N TRP A 84 9.82 33.33 10.82
CA TRP A 84 9.86 34.79 10.81
C TRP A 84 8.96 35.40 11.87
N GLN A 85 9.32 36.60 12.29
CA GLN A 85 8.59 37.40 13.28
C GLN A 85 7.16 37.74 12.80
N HIS A 86 7.03 38.26 11.58
CA HIS A 86 5.76 38.78 11.09
C HIS A 86 5.11 37.90 10.03
N SER A 87 3.81 38.01 9.88
CA SER A 87 3.00 37.14 9.00
C SER A 87 3.32 37.22 7.50
N ALA A 88 4.06 38.24 7.06
CA ALA A 88 4.45 38.44 5.67
C ALA A 88 5.94 38.07 5.41
N PHE A 89 6.49 37.14 6.17
CA PHE A 89 7.89 36.72 6.10
C PHE A 89 8.88 37.89 6.24
N THR A 90 8.62 38.74 7.24
CA THR A 90 9.42 39.92 7.56
C THR A 90 9.80 39.94 9.04
N GLY A 91 10.65 40.91 9.44
CA GLY A 91 11.21 40.95 10.79
C GLY A 91 12.44 40.07 10.93
N TRP A 92 12.74 39.59 12.13
CA TRP A 92 13.81 38.61 12.33
C TRP A 92 13.44 37.30 11.66
N SER A 93 14.44 36.53 11.29
CA SER A 93 14.23 35.18 10.79
C SER A 93 15.31 34.22 11.25
N VAL A 94 14.91 33.01 11.57
CA VAL A 94 15.81 31.93 12.02
C VAL A 94 15.53 30.66 11.23
N ARG A 95 16.60 29.95 10.88
CA ARG A 95 16.51 28.66 10.22
C ARG A 95 16.80 27.55 11.21
N PHE A 96 15.87 26.61 11.32
CA PHE A 96 15.95 25.44 12.17
C PHE A 96 16.15 24.19 11.32
N SER A 97 17.17 23.40 11.62
CA SER A 97 17.40 22.10 11.01
C SER A 97 16.57 21.01 11.70
N LEU A 98 16.64 19.76 11.21
CA LEU A 98 16.06 18.60 11.89
C LEU A 98 16.41 18.61 13.37
N GLY A 99 15.40 18.42 14.21
CA GLY A 99 15.60 18.35 15.65
C GLY A 99 14.43 18.84 16.49
N ASN A 100 14.65 18.78 17.78
CA ASN A 100 13.75 19.30 18.81
C ASN A 100 14.36 20.56 19.40
N TYR A 101 13.59 21.62 19.41
CA TYR A 101 14.00 22.92 19.99
C TYR A 101 13.00 23.29 21.05
N ASP A 102 13.33 22.97 22.32
CA ASP A 102 12.65 23.52 23.47
C ASP A 102 12.88 25.03 23.54
N ASN A 103 12.27 25.74 24.47
CA ASN A 103 12.37 27.19 24.55
C ASN A 103 13.81 27.68 24.67
N GLU A 104 14.67 26.99 25.43
CA GLU A 104 16.07 27.37 25.58
C GLU A 104 16.82 27.21 24.25
N ALA A 105 16.68 26.09 23.55
CA ALA A 105 17.28 25.82 22.26
C ALA A 105 16.69 26.72 21.15
N PHE A 106 15.38 27.04 21.23
CA PHE A 106 14.69 27.92 20.31
C PHE A 106 15.26 29.36 20.36
N ILE A 107 15.45 29.89 21.57
CA ILE A 107 16.05 31.20 21.81
C ILE A 107 17.55 31.18 21.45
N ALA A 108 18.27 30.11 21.80
CA ALA A 108 19.69 29.96 21.49
C ALA A 108 19.96 29.92 19.98
N ALA A 109 19.03 29.43 19.17
CA ALA A 109 19.09 29.47 17.72
C ALA A 109 18.88 30.88 17.14
N GLY A 110 18.43 31.84 17.96
CA GLY A 110 18.23 33.24 17.57
C GLY A 110 16.77 33.67 17.38
N ALA A 111 15.82 32.83 17.71
CA ALA A 111 14.39 33.19 17.71
C ALA A 111 14.04 33.96 18.99
N THR A 112 12.93 34.65 18.93
CA THR A 112 12.34 35.32 20.10
C THR A 112 11.11 34.55 20.54
N ASP A 113 11.05 34.23 21.82
CA ASP A 113 9.91 33.56 22.43
C ASP A 113 8.63 34.36 22.26
N ASN A 114 7.53 33.70 21.91
CA ASN A 114 6.22 34.30 21.74
C ASN A 114 6.20 35.51 20.75
N ASP A 115 6.92 35.41 19.64
CA ASP A 115 7.06 36.50 18.65
C ASP A 115 7.18 36.01 17.19
N ALA A 116 6.61 34.86 16.88
CA ALA A 116 6.67 34.27 15.52
C ALA A 116 5.28 34.15 14.89
N SER A 117 5.16 34.59 13.61
CA SER A 117 3.88 34.64 12.90
C SER A 117 3.90 34.08 11.50
N SER A 118 5.04 33.64 10.96
CA SER A 118 5.09 32.91 9.67
C SER A 118 6.28 31.98 9.56
N ILE A 119 6.15 30.95 8.71
CA ILE A 119 7.19 29.95 8.50
C ILE A 119 7.17 29.43 7.06
N LYS A 120 8.36 29.12 6.56
CA LYS A 120 8.56 28.36 5.31
C LYS A 120 9.10 26.99 5.64
N VAL A 121 8.37 25.98 5.21
CA VAL A 121 8.72 24.59 5.39
C VAL A 121 9.08 24.02 4.02
N PRO A 122 10.33 23.56 3.80
CA PRO A 122 10.73 22.95 2.56
C PRO A 122 9.97 21.66 2.28
N GLU A 123 9.96 21.24 1.01
CA GLU A 123 9.40 19.95 0.62
C GLU A 123 10.12 18.80 1.30
N GLY A 124 9.38 17.77 1.70
CA GLY A 124 9.90 16.66 2.50
C GLY A 124 10.06 16.97 3.99
N CYS A 125 9.65 18.15 4.44
CA CYS A 125 9.74 18.56 5.83
C CYS A 125 8.37 18.84 6.44
N ARG A 126 8.28 18.64 7.75
CA ARG A 126 7.16 19.06 8.60
C ARG A 126 7.70 19.82 9.80
N ILE A 127 6.98 20.84 10.22
CA ILE A 127 7.20 21.45 11.52
C ILE A 127 6.03 21.17 12.44
N ILE A 128 6.32 20.94 13.72
CA ILE A 128 5.34 20.91 14.79
C ILE A 128 5.68 22.07 15.70
N MET A 129 4.75 22.99 15.86
CA MET A 129 4.89 24.19 16.69
C MET A 129 4.08 24.01 17.97
N PHE A 130 4.60 24.53 19.09
CA PHE A 130 3.97 24.41 20.41
C PHE A 130 3.91 25.78 21.08
N GLY A 131 2.82 26.00 21.85
CA GLY A 131 2.64 27.21 22.65
C GLY A 131 3.37 27.18 23.98
N GLY A 132 3.88 26.03 24.41
CA GLY A 132 4.62 25.91 25.67
C GLY A 132 6.11 25.65 25.47
N GLU A 133 6.88 25.86 26.53
CA GLU A 133 8.34 25.84 26.49
C GLU A 133 8.95 24.45 26.24
N ASN A 134 8.25 23.38 26.63
CA ASN A 134 8.72 21.99 26.61
C ASN A 134 7.85 21.08 25.75
N PHE A 135 7.48 21.55 24.55
CA PHE A 135 6.62 20.83 23.62
C PHE A 135 5.24 20.53 24.21
N ASP A 136 4.68 21.48 24.93
CA ASP A 136 3.37 21.43 25.55
C ASP A 136 2.49 22.62 25.11
N GLY A 137 1.28 22.74 25.66
CA GLY A 137 0.31 23.74 25.23
C GLY A 137 -0.45 23.31 23.98
N TRP A 138 -0.75 24.27 23.09
CA TRP A 138 -1.31 23.96 21.79
C TRP A 138 -0.25 23.38 20.86
N GLU A 139 -0.68 22.61 19.90
CA GLU A 139 0.17 21.93 18.91
C GLU A 139 -0.37 22.22 17.51
N ALA A 140 0.50 22.69 16.60
CA ALA A 140 0.17 22.95 15.20
C ALA A 140 1.15 22.23 14.28
N HIS A 141 0.62 21.40 13.38
CA HIS A 141 1.39 20.67 12.37
C HIS A 141 1.31 21.38 11.04
N LEU A 142 2.45 21.71 10.44
CA LEU A 142 2.56 22.36 9.15
C LEU A 142 3.49 21.56 8.24
N ASP A 143 2.94 21.07 7.14
CA ASP A 143 3.68 20.39 6.09
C ASP A 143 4.42 21.37 5.18
N ALA A 144 5.06 20.86 4.11
CA ALA A 144 5.76 21.68 3.15
C ALA A 144 4.91 22.83 2.61
N GLY A 145 5.47 24.03 2.58
CA GLY A 145 4.77 25.24 2.11
C GLY A 145 5.20 26.52 2.77
N ASP A 146 4.66 27.63 2.27
CA ASP A 146 4.80 28.98 2.80
C ASP A 146 3.57 29.29 3.69
N HIS A 147 3.73 29.22 5.00
CA HIS A 147 2.65 29.39 5.97
C HIS A 147 2.71 30.76 6.62
N GLN A 148 1.68 31.56 6.41
CA GLN A 148 1.45 32.80 7.13
C GLN A 148 0.59 32.53 8.39
N LEU A 149 0.38 33.53 9.22
CA LEU A 149 -0.37 33.44 10.46
C LEU A 149 -1.71 32.68 10.32
N SER A 150 -2.48 32.98 9.28
CA SER A 150 -3.78 32.31 9.06
C SER A 150 -3.67 30.81 8.88
N ALA A 151 -2.57 30.30 8.32
CA ALA A 151 -2.31 28.86 8.18
C ALA A 151 -1.89 28.25 9.53
N ILE A 152 -1.09 28.97 10.32
CA ILE A 152 -0.70 28.54 11.67
C ILE A 152 -1.95 28.44 12.58
N GLU A 153 -2.82 29.44 12.55
CA GLU A 153 -4.08 29.43 13.29
C GLU A 153 -5.03 28.33 12.83
N ALA A 154 -5.11 28.08 11.51
CA ALA A 154 -5.93 26.99 10.95
C ALA A 154 -5.41 25.60 11.38
N ALA A 155 -4.12 25.46 11.63
CA ALA A 155 -3.50 24.25 12.14
C ALA A 155 -3.61 24.10 13.68
N GLY A 156 -4.23 25.05 14.38
CA GLY A 156 -4.42 25.02 15.83
C GLY A 156 -3.44 25.87 16.64
N GLY A 157 -2.54 26.59 15.96
CA GLY A 157 -1.60 27.51 16.60
C GLY A 157 -2.21 28.88 16.93
N ALA A 158 -1.43 29.74 17.55
CA ALA A 158 -1.82 31.11 17.89
C ALA A 158 -0.72 32.11 17.51
N ASN A 159 -1.15 33.38 17.31
CA ASN A 159 -0.23 34.45 16.95
C ASN A 159 0.68 34.81 18.13
N ASP A 160 1.97 34.96 17.85
CA ASP A 160 2.96 35.40 18.85
C ASP A 160 2.97 34.56 20.14
N GLU A 161 2.72 33.23 19.99
CA GLU A 161 2.67 32.31 21.15
C GLU A 161 3.57 31.05 20.91
N VAL A 162 4.44 31.06 19.93
CA VAL A 162 5.34 29.93 19.65
C VAL A 162 6.52 29.96 20.61
N SER A 163 6.66 28.92 21.42
CA SER A 163 7.74 28.79 22.41
C SER A 163 8.66 27.60 22.18
N SER A 164 8.22 26.55 21.50
CA SER A 164 9.06 25.42 21.13
C SER A 164 8.62 24.81 19.83
N ILE A 165 9.53 24.13 19.12
CA ILE A 165 9.26 23.54 17.82
C ILE A 165 9.98 22.19 17.65
N LYS A 166 9.41 21.35 16.79
CA LYS A 166 10.08 20.13 16.29
C LYS A 166 10.12 20.18 14.77
N ILE A 167 11.31 20.01 14.20
CA ILE A 167 11.48 19.86 12.74
C ILE A 167 11.60 18.39 12.44
N ARG A 168 10.74 17.89 11.56
CA ARG A 168 10.64 16.50 11.14
C ARG A 168 10.79 16.40 9.63
N GLY A 169 11.03 15.17 9.19
CA GLY A 169 11.17 14.81 7.80
C GLY A 169 12.52 14.20 7.52
N PHE A 170 12.50 13.14 6.73
CA PHE A 170 13.67 12.36 6.41
C PHE A 170 13.39 11.69 5.08
N GLU A 171 14.19 11.97 4.06
CA GLU A 171 14.00 11.37 2.74
C GLU A 171 14.95 10.19 2.54
N VAL A 172 14.39 9.05 2.24
CA VAL A 172 15.10 7.82 1.88
C VAL A 172 14.73 7.42 0.48
N LEU A 173 15.72 7.19 -0.36
CA LEU A 173 15.52 6.65 -1.70
C LEU A 173 15.58 5.13 -1.64
N GLY A 174 14.43 4.50 -1.83
CA GLY A 174 14.34 3.06 -2.03
C GLY A 174 14.66 2.69 -3.46
N ILE A 175 15.60 1.78 -3.67
CA ILE A 175 15.81 1.13 -4.95
C ILE A 175 15.13 -0.23 -4.87
N MET A 176 14.14 -0.44 -5.74
CA MET A 176 13.27 -1.61 -5.69
C MET A 176 13.10 -2.21 -7.09
N GLN A 177 12.75 -3.49 -7.13
CA GLN A 177 12.38 -4.19 -8.36
C GLN A 177 11.28 -5.22 -8.08
N PRO A 178 10.47 -5.59 -9.08
CA PRO A 178 9.64 -6.79 -9.00
C PRO A 178 10.52 -8.03 -8.82
N SER A 179 10.16 -8.92 -7.91
CA SER A 179 10.92 -10.15 -7.65
C SER A 179 11.12 -10.97 -8.92
N PRO A 180 12.25 -11.66 -9.10
CA PRO A 180 12.51 -12.48 -10.28
C PRO A 180 11.41 -13.51 -10.51
N GLY A 181 10.81 -13.48 -11.70
CA GLY A 181 9.72 -14.38 -12.08
C GLY A 181 8.32 -13.91 -11.62
N SER A 182 8.23 -12.71 -11.03
CA SER A 182 6.93 -12.09 -10.78
C SER A 182 6.20 -11.77 -12.09
N THR A 183 4.88 -11.80 -12.05
CA THR A 183 4.05 -11.22 -13.12
C THR A 183 4.13 -9.71 -13.07
N ASP A 184 3.74 -9.06 -14.14
CA ASP A 184 3.68 -7.60 -14.22
C ASP A 184 2.82 -7.03 -13.09
N ILE A 185 3.29 -5.94 -12.48
CA ILE A 185 2.67 -5.26 -11.34
C ILE A 185 2.24 -3.86 -11.79
N LEU A 186 0.99 -3.47 -11.51
CA LEU A 186 0.55 -2.10 -11.71
C LEU A 186 1.20 -1.19 -10.67
N VAL A 187 1.75 -0.05 -11.08
CA VAL A 187 2.43 0.89 -10.16
C VAL A 187 1.49 1.41 -9.07
N GLU A 188 0.21 1.60 -9.40
CA GLU A 188 -0.83 2.04 -8.47
C GLU A 188 -1.17 1.02 -7.38
N ASP A 189 -0.85 -0.25 -7.62
CA ASP A 189 -1.05 -1.34 -6.66
C ASP A 189 0.09 -1.45 -5.64
N VAL A 190 1.17 -0.70 -5.81
CA VAL A 190 2.33 -0.74 -4.92
C VAL A 190 2.30 0.44 -3.94
N SER A 191 2.43 0.12 -2.66
CA SER A 191 2.57 1.10 -1.60
C SER A 191 3.65 0.68 -0.61
N TRP A 192 4.19 1.64 0.13
CA TRP A 192 5.09 1.38 1.24
C TRP A 192 4.47 1.85 2.54
N SER A 193 4.86 1.22 3.64
CA SER A 193 4.57 1.69 4.99
C SER A 193 5.75 1.44 5.91
N LEU A 194 6.09 2.43 6.71
CA LEU A 194 7.16 2.37 7.70
C LEU A 194 6.56 2.41 9.09
N ALA A 195 6.93 1.45 9.93
CA ALA A 195 6.54 1.42 11.33
C ALA A 195 7.76 1.69 12.22
N CYS A 196 7.59 2.56 13.19
CA CYS A 196 8.60 2.86 14.20
C CYS A 196 7.99 2.82 15.61
N ASN A 197 8.81 2.49 16.58
CA ASN A 197 8.40 2.43 17.99
C ASN A 197 8.97 3.62 18.75
N ASN A 198 8.13 4.59 19.04
CA ASN A 198 8.48 5.78 19.80
C ASN A 198 8.49 5.54 21.35
N GLY A 199 8.54 4.27 21.77
CA GLY A 199 8.56 3.88 23.20
C GLY A 199 7.19 3.93 23.90
N THR A 200 6.25 4.72 23.41
CA THR A 200 4.87 4.83 23.97
C THR A 200 3.79 4.41 23.00
N LYS A 201 4.02 4.55 21.70
CA LYS A 201 3.13 4.16 20.61
C LYS A 201 3.92 3.75 19.38
N VAL A 202 3.28 3.03 18.48
CA VAL A 202 3.81 2.76 17.15
C VAL A 202 3.30 3.87 16.23
N ASP A 203 4.21 4.60 15.62
CA ASP A 203 3.92 5.59 14.60
C ASP A 203 4.12 4.98 13.21
N PHE A 204 3.44 5.54 12.21
CA PHE A 204 3.48 5.05 10.84
C PHE A 204 3.63 6.19 9.85
N ASP A 205 4.44 5.94 8.81
CA ASP A 205 4.42 6.69 7.56
C ASP A 205 4.04 5.73 6.44
N SER A 206 3.25 6.16 5.47
CA SER A 206 2.85 5.33 4.33
C SER A 206 2.41 6.17 3.14
N GLU A 207 2.67 5.66 1.93
CA GLU A 207 2.31 6.30 0.68
C GLU A 207 2.29 5.28 -0.46
N THR A 208 1.57 5.57 -1.55
CA THR A 208 1.72 4.80 -2.79
C THR A 208 3.00 5.20 -3.51
N ILE A 209 3.58 4.32 -4.32
CA ILE A 209 4.80 4.68 -5.06
C ILE A 209 4.55 5.78 -6.11
N VAL A 210 3.32 5.89 -6.61
CA VAL A 210 2.92 6.96 -7.54
C VAL A 210 2.89 8.31 -6.82
N GLU A 211 2.28 8.39 -5.64
CA GLU A 211 2.23 9.61 -4.83
C GLU A 211 3.62 10.04 -4.35
N SER A 212 4.50 9.07 -4.07
CA SER A 212 5.90 9.35 -3.72
C SER A 212 6.74 9.94 -4.86
N GLY A 213 6.23 10.02 -6.09
CA GLY A 213 6.99 10.49 -7.25
C GLY A 213 8.09 9.51 -7.67
N SER A 214 7.79 8.22 -7.66
CA SER A 214 8.73 7.18 -8.09
C SER A 214 8.94 7.18 -9.60
N ARG A 215 10.11 6.68 -10.04
CA ARG A 215 10.51 6.66 -11.44
C ARG A 215 11.40 5.46 -11.77
N LEU A 216 11.47 5.09 -13.05
CA LEU A 216 12.41 4.10 -13.55
C LEU A 216 13.85 4.60 -13.41
N LEU A 217 14.76 3.72 -12.97
CA LEU A 217 16.19 4.00 -13.04
C LEU A 217 16.68 3.80 -14.47
N GLU A 218 17.47 4.75 -14.98
CA GLU A 218 18.11 4.67 -16.30
C GLU A 218 18.99 3.42 -16.40
N GLY A 219 18.83 2.70 -17.51
CA GLY A 219 19.65 1.52 -17.88
C GLY A 219 18.89 0.22 -18.01
N THR A 220 17.61 0.15 -17.61
CA THR A 220 16.83 -1.09 -17.67
C THR A 220 15.79 -1.16 -18.79
N ASN A 221 15.38 -0.08 -19.41
CA ASN A 221 14.73 -0.03 -20.73
C ASN A 221 14.24 1.37 -21.17
N THR A 222 14.36 1.66 -22.40
CA THR A 222 13.72 2.45 -23.48
C THR A 222 12.67 3.53 -23.20
N MET A 223 12.33 3.91 -21.99
CA MET A 223 11.62 5.13 -21.69
C MET A 223 12.61 6.11 -21.05
N GLY A 224 13.34 6.83 -21.91
CA GLY A 224 14.24 7.92 -21.51
C GLY A 224 13.46 9.17 -21.19
N ASP A 225 12.67 9.14 -20.15
CA ASP A 225 12.10 10.34 -19.54
C ASP A 225 12.26 10.21 -18.01
N ASP A 226 12.82 11.23 -17.39
CA ASP A 226 12.84 11.44 -15.93
C ASP A 226 11.43 11.68 -15.37
N ALA A 227 10.40 11.15 -16.01
CA ALA A 227 9.01 11.34 -15.62
C ALA A 227 8.66 10.41 -14.46
N ASP A 228 7.95 10.95 -13.50
CA ASP A 228 7.36 10.18 -12.42
C ASP A 228 6.28 9.23 -12.96
N PHE A 229 6.11 8.09 -12.33
CA PHE A 229 5.06 7.15 -12.69
C PHE A 229 3.67 7.75 -12.57
N VAL A 230 2.80 7.31 -13.49
CA VAL A 230 1.37 7.62 -13.46
C VAL A 230 0.54 6.34 -13.36
N ASN A 231 -0.69 6.47 -12.88
CA ASN A 231 -1.62 5.35 -12.77
C ASN A 231 -1.80 4.65 -14.12
N GLY A 232 -1.85 3.32 -14.10
CA GLY A 232 -1.99 2.46 -15.28
C GLY A 232 -0.67 2.01 -15.90
N GLU A 233 0.47 2.48 -15.41
CA GLU A 233 1.78 1.96 -15.83
C GLU A 233 2.08 0.62 -15.16
N VAL A 234 2.97 -0.14 -15.78
CA VAL A 234 3.25 -1.52 -15.40
C VAL A 234 4.74 -1.71 -15.15
N LEU A 235 5.07 -2.32 -14.02
CA LEU A 235 6.42 -2.76 -13.68
C LEU A 235 6.59 -4.22 -14.05
N SER A 236 7.60 -4.49 -14.89
CA SER A 236 7.99 -5.85 -15.27
C SER A 236 9.23 -6.32 -14.52
N SER A 237 9.38 -7.63 -14.37
CA SER A 237 10.56 -8.23 -13.72
C SER A 237 11.87 -7.75 -14.36
N GLY A 238 12.82 -7.35 -13.52
CA GLY A 238 14.13 -6.82 -13.95
C GLY A 238 14.16 -5.31 -14.20
N GLN A 239 13.06 -4.61 -14.01
CA GLN A 239 13.03 -3.14 -14.00
C GLN A 239 13.30 -2.63 -12.58
N TYR A 240 14.32 -1.78 -12.45
CA TYR A 240 14.59 -1.09 -11.18
C TYR A 240 13.85 0.23 -11.14
N ILE A 241 13.28 0.53 -9.99
CA ILE A 241 12.61 1.79 -9.72
C ILE A 241 13.27 2.50 -8.54
N GLN A 242 13.24 3.81 -8.58
CA GLN A 242 13.60 4.66 -7.45
C GLN A 242 12.33 5.21 -6.83
N VAL A 243 12.18 4.99 -5.53
CA VAL A 243 11.02 5.43 -4.74
C VAL A 243 11.49 6.40 -3.67
N PRO A 244 11.22 7.70 -3.80
CA PRO A 244 11.44 8.65 -2.73
C PRO A 244 10.43 8.38 -1.60
N MET A 245 10.91 8.10 -0.40
CA MET A 245 10.08 7.86 0.78
C MET A 245 10.37 8.96 1.80
N ILE A 246 9.36 9.72 2.16
CA ILE A 246 9.48 10.80 3.14
C ILE A 246 8.96 10.29 4.48
N TRP A 247 9.85 10.21 5.47
CA TRP A 247 9.55 9.72 6.81
C TRP A 247 9.31 10.91 7.74
N MET A 248 8.04 11.20 8.03
CA MET A 248 7.62 12.37 8.81
C MET A 248 7.43 12.04 10.29
N ASN A 249 6.83 10.89 10.56
CA ASN A 249 6.51 10.45 11.91
C ASN A 249 7.58 9.50 12.46
N CYS A 250 8.25 8.78 11.56
CA CYS A 250 9.29 7.81 11.86
C CYS A 250 10.68 8.35 11.54
N VAL A 251 11.08 9.46 12.18
CA VAL A 251 12.45 9.98 12.05
C VAL A 251 13.42 9.04 12.79
N PRO A 252 14.36 8.40 12.09
CA PRO A 252 15.20 7.39 12.69
C PRO A 252 16.22 7.98 13.68
N GLU A 253 16.47 7.26 14.77
CA GLU A 253 17.53 7.54 15.72
C GLU A 253 18.61 6.44 15.65
N LEU A 254 19.85 6.77 16.03
CA LEU A 254 20.94 5.80 16.06
C LEU A 254 20.63 4.66 17.04
N GLY A 255 20.74 3.43 16.55
CA GLY A 255 20.45 2.21 17.32
C GLY A 255 18.98 1.80 17.27
N GLU A 256 18.14 2.54 16.60
CA GLU A 256 16.73 2.21 16.43
C GLU A 256 16.55 1.12 15.39
N ARG A 257 15.43 0.38 15.50
CA ARG A 257 14.98 -0.60 14.54
C ARG A 257 13.63 -0.19 13.97
N LEU A 258 13.58 -0.08 12.66
CA LEU A 258 12.39 0.27 11.91
C LEU A 258 11.91 -0.93 11.07
N GLU A 259 10.64 -0.99 10.77
CA GLU A 259 10.02 -2.02 9.95
C GLU A 259 9.38 -1.38 8.72
N LEU A 260 10.00 -1.59 7.55
CA LEU A 260 9.49 -1.13 6.27
C LEU A 260 8.75 -2.28 5.59
N PHE A 261 7.50 -2.04 5.22
CA PHE A 261 6.68 -2.94 4.44
C PHE A 261 6.48 -2.36 3.05
N ILE A 262 6.68 -3.18 2.03
CA ILE A 262 6.28 -2.88 0.66
C ILE A 262 5.10 -3.79 0.35
N HIS A 263 3.96 -3.20 0.06
CA HIS A 263 2.70 -3.89 -0.20
C HIS A 263 2.39 -3.87 -1.69
N VAL A 264 1.96 -5.01 -2.21
CA VAL A 264 1.37 -5.11 -3.54
C VAL A 264 -0.10 -5.49 -3.33
N ALA A 265 -1.05 -4.67 -3.80
CA ALA A 265 -2.48 -4.83 -3.50
C ALA A 265 -3.04 -6.20 -3.92
N THR A 266 -2.52 -6.76 -5.02
CA THR A 266 -2.90 -8.08 -5.56
C THR A 266 -1.84 -9.15 -5.34
N GLY A 267 -0.81 -8.87 -4.50
CA GLY A 267 0.36 -9.73 -4.31
C GLY A 267 0.76 -9.90 -2.85
N ASP A 268 2.01 -10.30 -2.65
CA ASP A 268 2.60 -10.50 -1.33
C ASP A 268 3.30 -9.23 -0.83
N SER A 269 3.43 -9.09 0.47
CA SER A 269 4.12 -7.98 1.11
C SER A 269 5.56 -8.34 1.45
N THR A 270 6.48 -7.42 1.20
CA THR A 270 7.90 -7.56 1.61
C THR A 270 8.13 -6.80 2.89
N LEU A 271 8.68 -7.47 3.90
CA LEU A 271 9.14 -6.85 5.14
C LEU A 271 10.65 -6.66 5.10
N VAL A 272 11.10 -5.43 5.32
CA VAL A 272 12.49 -5.05 5.45
C VAL A 272 12.74 -4.54 6.87
N LEU A 273 13.68 -5.15 7.56
CA LEU A 273 14.09 -4.72 8.90
C LEU A 273 15.30 -3.79 8.78
N ILE A 274 15.13 -2.55 9.20
CA ILE A 274 16.15 -1.52 9.12
C ILE A 274 16.73 -1.31 10.52
N ASN A 275 18.06 -1.53 10.67
CA ASN A 275 18.77 -1.19 11.88
C ASN A 275 19.57 0.09 11.61
N VAL A 276 19.25 1.16 12.32
CA VAL A 276 19.86 2.47 12.09
C VAL A 276 21.21 2.55 12.77
N HIS A 277 22.27 2.31 12.02
CA HIS A 277 23.65 2.40 12.51
C HIS A 277 24.32 3.73 12.17
N HIS A 278 23.86 4.41 11.13
CA HIS A 278 24.39 5.66 10.62
C HIS A 278 23.27 6.56 10.11
N LEU A 279 23.50 7.86 10.12
CA LEU A 279 22.59 8.88 9.60
C LEU A 279 23.33 9.82 8.63
N ASP A 280 24.38 9.32 7.98
CA ASP A 280 25.14 10.10 7.01
C ASP A 280 24.51 10.03 5.62
N ARG A 281 24.45 11.16 4.92
CA ARG A 281 23.88 11.24 3.56
C ARG A 281 24.60 10.29 2.60
N GLY A 282 23.86 9.55 1.82
CA GLY A 282 24.36 8.58 0.85
C GLY A 282 24.67 7.21 1.42
N MET A 283 24.44 7.02 2.73
CA MET A 283 24.57 5.70 3.35
C MET A 283 23.38 4.82 3.02
N ASP A 284 23.65 3.55 2.77
CA ASP A 284 22.64 2.53 2.54
C ASP A 284 22.33 1.80 3.84
N PHE A 285 21.08 1.83 4.26
CA PHE A 285 20.64 1.18 5.49
C PHE A 285 20.67 -0.35 5.44
N LEU A 286 20.70 -0.96 4.24
CA LEU A 286 20.67 -2.43 4.07
C LEU A 286 22.07 -3.03 4.04
N PHE A 287 23.07 -2.28 3.55
CA PHE A 287 24.40 -2.80 3.27
C PHE A 287 25.50 -2.32 4.23
N ASN A 288 25.13 -1.76 5.37
CA ASN A 288 26.13 -1.30 6.32
C ASN A 288 26.39 -2.38 7.39
N PRO A 289 27.62 -2.96 7.41
CA PRO A 289 27.99 -4.02 8.37
C PRO A 289 28.12 -3.50 9.79
#